data_c389b622e2f9ee6622bb2c21348c338d
#
_entry.id   c389b622e2f9ee6622bb2c21348c338d
#
_cell.length_a   1.000
_cell.length_b   1.000
_cell.length_c   1.000
_cell.angle_alpha   90.00
_cell.angle_beta   90.00
_cell.angle_gamma   90.00
#
_symmetry.space_group_name_H-M   'P 1'
#
loop_
_entity.id
_entity.type
_entity.pdbx_description
1 polymer ?
#
loop_
_entity_poly.entity_id
_entity_poly.type
_entity_poly.pdbx_seq_one_letter_code
_entity_poly.pdbx_strand_id
1 'polypeptide(L)'
;MNEDDNDLDFQRKIQEAECDVVLSDTSKQQPTYNDGISGRTVAKKAYISKQSIRQAHYKCAFDETHETFLTNKGVPYMEGHHLIPCTSSNAELFWSKFKRNIDCVENIICLCPTCHRRIHFGSKEEKGTIIKSLYQKQILSLKTVGLDISIEELLSLYD
;
A
#
# COMPACT_ATOMS: atom_id res chain seq x y z
N MET A 1 -9.99 -18.13 -5.62
CA MET A 1 -9.08 -17.38 -4.73
C MET A 1 -9.74 -16.05 -4.43
N ASN A 2 -10.02 -15.74 -3.18
CA ASN A 2 -10.62 -14.46 -2.80
C ASN A 2 -9.53 -13.38 -2.64
N GLU A 3 -9.94 -12.13 -2.45
CA GLU A 3 -9.00 -11.00 -2.30
C GLU A 3 -8.06 -11.19 -1.10
N ASP A 4 -8.54 -11.85 -0.04
CA ASP A 4 -7.75 -12.10 1.16
C ASP A 4 -6.60 -13.05 0.91
N ASP A 5 -6.83 -14.12 0.13
CA ASP A 5 -5.76 -15.06 -0.22
C ASP A 5 -4.71 -14.39 -1.09
N ASN A 6 -5.12 -13.53 -2.01
CA ASN A 6 -4.22 -12.76 -2.87
C ASN A 6 -3.39 -11.76 -2.05
N ASP A 7 -4.01 -11.08 -1.09
CA ASP A 7 -3.31 -10.14 -0.23
C ASP A 7 -2.30 -10.86 0.68
N LEU A 8 -2.68 -11.97 1.27
CA LEU A 8 -1.78 -12.73 2.13
C LEU A 8 -0.56 -13.26 1.35
N ASP A 9 -0.75 -13.75 0.13
CA ASP A 9 0.34 -14.18 -0.74
C ASP A 9 1.26 -13.01 -1.10
N PHE A 10 0.68 -11.84 -1.40
CA PHE A 10 1.45 -10.64 -1.71
C PHE A 10 2.26 -10.18 -0.49
N GLN A 11 1.68 -10.19 0.71
CA GLN A 11 2.42 -9.84 1.93
C GLN A 11 3.58 -10.80 2.18
N ARG A 12 3.41 -12.09 1.90
CA ARG A 12 4.51 -13.06 1.96
C ARG A 12 5.63 -12.70 0.99
N LYS A 13 5.29 -12.36 -0.24
CA LYS A 13 6.27 -11.93 -1.25
C LYS A 13 7.03 -10.67 -0.81
N ILE A 14 6.35 -9.74 -0.13
CA ILE A 14 6.99 -8.56 0.43
C ILE A 14 8.07 -8.96 1.45
N GLN A 15 7.75 -9.90 2.35
CA GLN A 15 8.72 -10.34 3.37
C GLN A 15 9.97 -10.98 2.75
N GLU A 16 9.80 -11.70 1.66
CA GLU A 16 10.87 -12.39 0.95
C GLU A 16 11.66 -11.48 0.00
N ALA A 17 11.11 -10.32 -0.37
CA ALA A 17 11.73 -9.43 -1.34
C ALA A 17 13.05 -8.87 -0.83
N GLU A 18 14.04 -8.77 -1.74
CA GLU A 18 15.29 -8.07 -1.50
C GLU A 18 15.19 -6.65 -2.05
N CYS A 19 15.80 -5.71 -1.34
CA CYS A 19 15.70 -4.29 -1.68
C CYS A 19 17.07 -3.62 -1.52
N ASP A 20 18.06 -4.12 -2.25
CA ASP A 20 19.43 -3.60 -2.19
C ASP A 20 19.72 -2.53 -3.25
N VAL A 21 18.73 -2.24 -4.10
CA VAL A 21 18.87 -1.30 -5.21
C VAL A 21 18.16 0.00 -4.89
N VAL A 22 18.84 1.13 -5.16
CA VAL A 22 18.16 2.44 -5.16
C VAL A 22 17.13 2.42 -6.28
N LEU A 23 15.86 2.45 -5.92
CA LEU A 23 14.79 2.44 -6.90
C LEU A 23 14.71 3.78 -7.63
N SER A 24 14.62 3.73 -8.96
CA SER A 24 14.19 4.88 -9.75
C SER A 24 12.76 5.26 -9.36
N ASP A 25 12.33 6.46 -9.70
CA ASP A 25 10.96 6.93 -9.42
C ASP A 25 9.93 6.04 -10.11
N THR A 26 9.39 5.07 -9.34
CA THR A 26 8.42 4.09 -9.86
C THR A 26 7.06 4.70 -10.16
N SER A 27 6.76 5.90 -9.61
CA SER A 27 5.51 6.60 -9.89
C SER A 27 5.37 7.02 -11.36
N LYS A 28 6.48 7.13 -12.07
CA LYS A 28 6.52 7.51 -13.49
C LYS A 28 6.45 6.32 -14.45
N GLN A 29 6.54 5.10 -13.94
CA GLN A 29 6.47 3.89 -14.75
C GLN A 29 5.02 3.49 -14.98
N GLN A 30 4.68 3.19 -16.23
CA GLN A 30 3.32 2.75 -16.54
C GLN A 30 2.99 1.45 -15.80
N PRO A 31 1.79 1.37 -15.17
CA PRO A 31 1.39 0.15 -14.50
C PRO A 31 1.23 -1.00 -15.49
N THR A 32 1.54 -2.21 -15.03
CA THR A 32 1.33 -3.44 -15.80
C THR A 32 0.26 -4.28 -15.11
N TYR A 33 -0.37 -5.17 -15.87
CA TYR A 33 -1.55 -5.90 -15.41
C TYR A 33 -1.40 -7.38 -15.70
N ASN A 34 -2.03 -8.19 -14.84
CA ASN A 34 -2.20 -9.61 -15.05
C ASN A 34 -3.67 -9.91 -15.36
N ASP A 35 -3.92 -10.75 -16.37
CA ASP A 35 -5.26 -11.24 -16.66
C ASP A 35 -5.46 -12.57 -15.94
N GLY A 36 -6.59 -12.70 -15.24
CA GLY A 36 -6.96 -13.90 -14.50
C GLY A 36 -8.43 -14.26 -14.72
N ILE A 37 -8.82 -15.42 -14.22
CA ILE A 37 -10.20 -15.93 -14.34
C ILE A 37 -11.19 -14.99 -13.65
N SER A 38 -10.78 -14.36 -12.54
CA SER A 38 -11.59 -13.43 -11.76
C SER A 38 -11.47 -11.98 -12.22
N GLY A 39 -10.75 -11.72 -13.32
CA GLY A 39 -10.58 -10.40 -13.90
C GLY A 39 -9.14 -9.92 -13.91
N ARG A 40 -8.98 -8.66 -14.29
CA ARG A 40 -7.69 -8.00 -14.44
C ARG A 40 -7.22 -7.44 -13.11
N THR A 41 -5.96 -7.71 -12.74
CA THR A 41 -5.33 -7.19 -11.54
C THR A 41 -4.04 -6.45 -11.88
N VAL A 42 -3.65 -5.51 -11.01
CA VAL A 42 -2.36 -4.82 -11.16
C VAL A 42 -1.23 -5.78 -10.81
N ALA A 43 -0.19 -5.80 -11.64
CA ALA A 43 1.05 -6.51 -11.34
C ALA A 43 1.86 -5.69 -10.33
N LYS A 44 1.50 -5.79 -9.04
CA LYS A 44 2.17 -5.09 -7.95
C LYS A 44 3.56 -5.67 -7.71
N LYS A 45 4.52 -4.80 -7.42
CA LYS A 45 5.92 -5.21 -7.22
C LYS A 45 6.27 -5.23 -5.74
N ALA A 46 6.51 -6.43 -5.20
CA ALA A 46 6.76 -6.63 -3.77
C ALA A 46 7.97 -5.84 -3.25
N TYR A 47 9.00 -5.64 -4.06
CA TYR A 47 10.18 -4.88 -3.64
C TYR A 47 9.89 -3.39 -3.38
N ILE A 48 8.89 -2.81 -4.05
CA ILE A 48 8.47 -1.42 -3.80
C ILE A 48 7.86 -1.32 -2.40
N SER A 49 6.95 -2.24 -2.05
CA SER A 49 6.37 -2.29 -0.71
C SER A 49 7.42 -2.56 0.36
N LYS A 50 8.38 -3.44 0.08
CA LYS A 50 9.49 -3.71 1.00
C LYS A 50 10.32 -2.45 1.28
N GLN A 51 10.56 -1.65 0.25
CA GLN A 51 11.24 -0.37 0.39
C GLN A 51 10.52 0.56 1.37
N SER A 52 9.20 0.68 1.24
CA SER A 52 8.39 1.50 2.14
C SER A 52 8.48 1.03 3.59
N ILE A 53 8.43 -0.28 3.81
CA ILE A 53 8.55 -0.86 5.15
C ILE A 53 9.92 -0.55 5.76
N ARG A 54 10.98 -0.69 4.99
CA ARG A 54 12.34 -0.37 5.43
C ARG A 54 12.51 1.10 5.75
N GLN A 55 11.97 1.99 4.91
CA GLN A 55 12.01 3.44 5.16
C GLN A 55 11.24 3.84 6.41
N ALA A 56 10.18 3.10 6.76
CA ALA A 56 9.42 3.29 7.98
C ALA A 56 10.10 2.68 9.22
N HIS A 57 11.28 2.08 9.07
CA HIS A 57 12.02 1.40 10.13
C HIS A 57 11.18 0.32 10.82
N TYR A 58 10.33 -0.37 10.06
CA TYR A 58 9.45 -1.45 10.56
C TYR A 58 8.52 -0.98 11.68
N LYS A 59 8.04 0.26 11.60
CA LYS A 59 7.09 0.82 12.56
C LYS A 59 5.74 1.05 11.91
N CYS A 60 4.67 0.79 12.67
CA CYS A 60 3.31 1.03 12.19
C CYS A 60 3.06 2.52 12.01
N ALA A 61 2.65 2.93 10.82
CA ALA A 61 2.40 4.35 10.51
C ALA A 61 1.19 4.91 11.25
N PHE A 62 0.22 4.07 11.64
CA PHE A 62 -0.92 4.51 12.43
C PHE A 62 -0.52 4.83 13.87
N ASP A 63 0.26 3.94 14.50
CA ASP A 63 0.78 4.12 15.85
C ASP A 63 2.11 3.37 15.98
N GLU A 64 3.21 4.11 16.12
CA GLU A 64 4.56 3.54 16.19
C GLU A 64 4.80 2.65 17.42
N THR A 65 3.94 2.74 18.43
CA THR A 65 4.02 1.90 19.64
C THR A 65 3.41 0.51 19.44
N HIS A 66 2.71 0.28 18.34
CA HIS A 66 2.11 -1.02 18.05
C HIS A 66 3.18 -2.08 17.88
N GLU A 67 3.12 -3.12 18.71
CA GLU A 67 4.04 -4.25 18.67
C GLU A 67 3.55 -5.33 17.71
N THR A 68 4.49 -6.11 17.19
CA THR A 68 4.24 -7.25 16.35
C THR A 68 5.30 -8.31 16.61
N PHE A 69 5.15 -9.48 16.02
CA PHE A 69 6.14 -10.55 16.17
C PHE A 69 7.37 -10.30 15.28
N LEU A 70 8.48 -10.97 15.61
CA LEU A 70 9.69 -10.95 14.80
C LEU A 70 9.60 -11.98 13.69
N THR A 71 10.05 -11.59 12.50
CA THR A 71 10.20 -12.51 11.38
C THR A 71 11.40 -13.43 11.58
N ASN A 72 11.56 -14.44 10.72
CA ASN A 72 12.73 -15.32 10.73
C ASN A 72 14.03 -14.58 10.40
N LYS A 73 13.95 -13.35 9.88
CA LYS A 73 15.11 -12.48 9.65
C LYS A 73 15.40 -11.56 10.84
N GLY A 74 14.66 -11.67 11.93
CA GLY A 74 14.87 -10.90 13.16
C GLY A 74 14.36 -9.47 13.12
N VAL A 75 13.52 -9.12 12.17
CA VAL A 75 12.89 -7.79 12.06
C VAL A 75 11.40 -7.88 12.40
N PRO A 76 10.78 -6.80 12.91
CA PRO A 76 9.34 -6.80 13.17
C PRO A 76 8.54 -7.07 11.89
N TYR A 77 7.52 -7.92 12.00
CA TYR A 77 6.64 -8.21 10.88
C TYR A 77 5.72 -7.03 10.65
N MET A 78 5.77 -6.46 9.44
CA MET A 78 4.88 -5.39 9.01
C MET A 78 4.33 -5.71 7.63
N GLU A 79 3.18 -5.15 7.31
CA GLU A 79 2.54 -5.31 6.02
C GLU A 79 2.53 -4.00 5.25
N GLY A 80 2.61 -4.09 3.92
CA GLY A 80 2.51 -2.93 3.04
C GLY A 80 1.06 -2.72 2.61
N HIS A 81 0.58 -1.48 2.76
CA HIS A 81 -0.78 -1.11 2.38
C HIS A 81 -0.74 0.04 1.37
N HIS A 82 -1.38 -0.13 0.21
CA HIS A 82 -1.57 0.95 -0.74
C HIS A 82 -2.68 1.88 -0.21
N LEU A 83 -2.34 3.11 0.14
CA LEU A 83 -3.31 4.08 0.67
C LEU A 83 -4.39 4.38 -0.37
N ILE A 84 -3.99 4.68 -1.61
CA ILE A 84 -4.90 4.62 -2.76
C ILE A 84 -4.95 3.16 -3.16
N PRO A 85 -6.10 2.46 -2.98
CA PRO A 85 -6.14 1.01 -3.22
C PRO A 85 -5.70 0.64 -4.62
N CYS A 86 -4.75 -0.29 -4.72
CA CYS A 86 -4.12 -0.66 -5.99
C CYS A 86 -4.96 -1.68 -6.77
N THR A 87 -6.17 -1.28 -7.12
CA THR A 87 -7.05 -2.01 -8.02
C THR A 87 -6.75 -1.63 -9.46
N SER A 88 -7.15 -2.48 -10.42
CA SER A 88 -6.97 -2.15 -11.84
C SER A 88 -7.70 -0.86 -12.23
N SER A 89 -8.91 -0.65 -11.70
CA SER A 89 -9.70 0.56 -11.96
C SER A 89 -8.99 1.81 -11.47
N ASN A 90 -8.46 1.79 -10.25
CA ASN A 90 -7.73 2.94 -9.70
C ASN A 90 -6.41 3.17 -10.45
N ALA A 91 -5.69 2.10 -10.75
CA ALA A 91 -4.42 2.22 -11.48
C ALA A 91 -4.63 2.86 -12.85
N GLU A 92 -5.67 2.45 -13.56
CA GLU A 92 -6.03 3.04 -14.86
C GLU A 92 -6.46 4.50 -14.73
N LEU A 93 -7.29 4.82 -13.72
CA LEU A 93 -7.77 6.17 -13.48
C LEU A 93 -6.62 7.13 -13.21
N PHE A 94 -5.72 6.77 -12.30
CA PHE A 94 -4.61 7.65 -11.91
C PHE A 94 -3.56 7.77 -13.02
N TRP A 95 -3.32 6.70 -13.77
CA TRP A 95 -2.45 6.79 -14.93
C TRP A 95 -3.05 7.67 -16.03
N SER A 96 -4.33 7.52 -16.31
CA SER A 96 -5.03 8.34 -17.29
C SER A 96 -5.06 9.82 -16.91
N LYS A 97 -5.36 10.12 -15.64
CA LYS A 97 -5.58 11.47 -15.15
C LYS A 97 -4.27 12.21 -14.84
N PHE A 98 -3.28 11.53 -14.26
CA PHE A 98 -2.06 12.16 -13.75
C PHE A 98 -0.78 11.62 -14.37
N LYS A 99 -0.84 10.55 -15.15
CA LYS A 99 0.34 9.81 -15.62
C LYS A 99 1.23 9.37 -14.46
N ARG A 100 0.60 8.84 -13.42
CA ARG A 100 1.29 8.32 -12.22
C ARG A 100 0.83 6.92 -11.90
N ASN A 101 1.80 6.10 -11.50
CA ASN A 101 1.55 4.73 -11.05
C ASN A 101 1.34 4.74 -9.53
N ILE A 102 0.20 4.23 -9.07
CA ILE A 102 -0.11 4.17 -7.64
C ILE A 102 0.64 3.06 -6.92
N ASP A 103 1.31 2.15 -7.63
CA ASP A 103 2.26 1.19 -7.05
C ASP A 103 3.64 1.87 -6.94
N CYS A 104 3.75 2.77 -5.98
CA CYS A 104 4.97 3.55 -5.71
C CYS A 104 5.15 3.71 -4.20
N VAL A 105 6.39 3.94 -3.79
CA VAL A 105 6.77 4.04 -2.36
C VAL A 105 5.91 5.07 -1.62
N GLU A 106 5.62 6.20 -2.23
CA GLU A 106 4.87 7.32 -1.64
C GLU A 106 3.41 6.96 -1.34
N ASN A 107 2.88 5.95 -2.01
CA ASN A 107 1.51 5.46 -1.80
C ASN A 107 1.44 4.20 -0.94
N ILE A 108 2.57 3.68 -0.48
CA ILE A 108 2.60 2.44 0.29
C ILE A 108 2.94 2.74 1.74
N ILE A 109 2.07 2.30 2.65
CA ILE A 109 2.13 2.58 4.08
C ILE A 109 2.55 1.30 4.81
N CYS A 110 3.47 1.43 5.75
CA CYS A 110 3.86 0.34 6.65
C CYS A 110 2.87 0.25 7.81
N LEU A 111 2.21 -0.89 7.95
CA LEU A 111 1.21 -1.11 9.00
C LEU A 111 1.47 -2.43 9.74
N CYS A 112 1.19 -2.44 11.05
CA CYS A 112 1.10 -3.71 11.76
C CYS A 112 -0.08 -4.53 11.23
N PRO A 113 -0.06 -5.87 11.38
CA PRO A 113 -1.14 -6.71 10.84
C PRO A 113 -2.52 -6.33 11.35
N THR A 114 -2.63 -5.95 12.62
CA THR A 114 -3.92 -5.55 13.21
C THR A 114 -4.50 -4.31 12.53
N CYS A 115 -3.69 -3.26 12.34
CA CYS A 115 -4.15 -2.04 11.67
C CYS A 115 -4.51 -2.31 10.20
N HIS A 116 -3.72 -3.12 9.50
CA HIS A 116 -4.00 -3.47 8.12
C HIS A 116 -5.31 -4.25 8.00
N ARG A 117 -5.54 -5.24 8.88
CA ARG A 117 -6.80 -5.99 8.91
C ARG A 117 -8.00 -5.13 9.28
N ARG A 118 -7.82 -4.15 10.18
CA ARG A 118 -8.89 -3.20 10.52
C ARG A 118 -9.34 -2.38 9.32
N ILE A 119 -8.43 -2.02 8.42
CA ILE A 119 -8.79 -1.34 7.17
C ILE A 119 -9.64 -2.24 6.27
N HIS A 120 -9.27 -3.52 6.16
CA HIS A 120 -9.97 -4.46 5.27
C HIS A 120 -11.29 -4.98 5.85
N PHE A 121 -11.35 -5.21 7.15
CA PHE A 121 -12.47 -5.92 7.81
C PHE A 121 -13.16 -5.13 8.91
N GLY A 122 -12.62 -3.99 9.30
CA GLY A 122 -13.22 -3.17 10.35
C GLY A 122 -14.52 -2.51 9.93
N SER A 123 -15.22 -1.96 10.92
CA SER A 123 -16.43 -1.17 10.66
C SER A 123 -16.07 0.07 9.81
N LYS A 124 -17.06 0.69 9.21
CA LYS A 124 -16.90 1.93 8.44
C LYS A 124 -16.24 3.03 9.29
N GLU A 125 -16.61 3.09 10.56
CA GLU A 125 -16.04 4.06 11.51
C GLU A 125 -14.56 3.79 11.77
N GLU A 126 -14.18 2.54 12.03
CA GLU A 126 -12.78 2.17 12.26
C GLU A 126 -11.90 2.41 11.03
N LYS A 127 -12.39 1.99 9.85
CA LYS A 127 -11.72 2.29 8.58
C LYS A 127 -11.48 3.78 8.41
N GLY A 128 -12.53 4.58 8.58
CA GLY A 128 -12.46 6.02 8.42
C GLY A 128 -11.44 6.66 9.35
N THR A 129 -11.40 6.23 10.59
CA THR A 129 -10.44 6.75 11.58
C THR A 129 -9.00 6.49 11.14
N ILE A 130 -8.69 5.26 10.73
CA ILE A 130 -7.34 4.89 10.30
C ILE A 130 -6.97 5.61 9.01
N ILE A 131 -7.84 5.59 8.00
CA ILE A 131 -7.57 6.21 6.70
C ILE A 131 -7.34 7.72 6.82
N LYS A 132 -8.13 8.42 7.63
CA LYS A 132 -7.94 9.85 7.85
C LYS A 132 -6.59 10.15 8.50
N SER A 133 -6.19 9.34 9.48
CA SER A 133 -4.89 9.49 10.13
C SER A 133 -3.74 9.26 9.15
N LEU A 134 -3.81 8.19 8.36
CA LEU A 134 -2.78 7.87 7.37
C LEU A 134 -2.70 8.94 6.27
N TYR A 135 -3.85 9.46 5.83
CA TYR A 135 -3.90 10.52 4.84
C TYR A 135 -3.15 11.78 5.33
N GLN A 136 -3.41 12.21 6.56
CA GLN A 136 -2.76 13.38 7.12
C GLN A 136 -1.24 13.23 7.17
N LYS A 137 -0.76 12.02 7.46
CA LYS A 137 0.67 11.73 7.52
C LYS A 137 1.30 11.60 6.13
N GLN A 138 0.54 11.18 5.13
CA GLN A 138 1.08 10.81 3.81
C GLN A 138 0.82 11.83 2.71
N ILE A 139 -0.06 12.80 2.92
CA ILE A 139 -0.50 13.70 1.84
C ILE A 139 0.66 14.46 1.20
N LEU A 140 1.65 14.89 1.97
CA LEU A 140 2.80 15.63 1.42
C LEU A 140 3.63 14.73 0.49
N SER A 141 3.86 13.47 0.88
CA SER A 141 4.57 12.51 0.04
C SER A 141 3.80 12.21 -1.26
N LEU A 142 2.48 12.03 -1.16
CA LEU A 142 1.64 11.83 -2.35
C LEU A 142 1.74 13.00 -3.31
N LYS A 143 1.74 14.22 -2.80
CA LYS A 143 1.87 15.43 -3.63
C LYS A 143 3.22 15.52 -4.34
N THR A 144 4.30 15.05 -3.72
CA THR A 144 5.63 15.06 -4.35
C THR A 144 5.70 14.26 -5.63
N VAL A 145 4.84 13.26 -5.78
CA VAL A 145 4.78 12.41 -6.99
C VAL A 145 3.54 12.69 -7.85
N GLY A 146 2.85 13.79 -7.59
CA GLY A 146 1.70 14.20 -8.41
C GLY A 146 0.41 13.44 -8.14
N LEU A 147 0.33 12.72 -7.02
CA LEU A 147 -0.89 12.04 -6.57
C LEU A 147 -1.67 12.95 -5.62
N ASP A 148 -2.25 14.01 -6.18
CA ASP A 148 -3.01 14.98 -5.39
C ASP A 148 -4.48 14.56 -5.32
N ILE A 149 -4.86 14.00 -4.18
CA ILE A 149 -6.21 13.48 -3.92
C ILE A 149 -6.72 14.07 -2.61
N SER A 150 -8.01 14.45 -2.57
CA SER A 150 -8.65 14.92 -1.34
C SER A 150 -8.99 13.75 -0.41
N ILE A 151 -9.23 14.06 0.86
CA ILE A 151 -9.65 13.03 1.83
C ILE A 151 -11.01 12.43 1.43
N GLU A 152 -11.93 13.23 0.90
CA GLU A 152 -13.23 12.77 0.45
C GLU A 152 -13.11 11.81 -0.73
N GLU A 153 -12.26 12.14 -1.69
CA GLU A 153 -11.97 11.24 -2.83
C GLU A 153 -11.34 9.94 -2.35
N LEU A 154 -10.37 10.03 -1.43
CA LEU A 154 -9.71 8.84 -0.89
C LEU A 154 -10.71 7.93 -0.18
N LEU A 155 -11.53 8.48 0.71
CA LEU A 155 -12.53 7.70 1.44
C LEU A 155 -13.52 7.02 0.50
N SER A 156 -13.90 7.66 -0.61
CA SER A 156 -14.80 7.07 -1.59
C SER A 156 -14.23 5.82 -2.26
N LEU A 157 -12.92 5.67 -2.31
CA LEU A 157 -12.26 4.51 -2.89
C LEU A 157 -12.31 3.27 -1.97
N TYR A 158 -12.73 3.44 -0.72
CA TYR A 158 -12.87 2.37 0.28
C TYR A 158 -14.33 1.92 0.49
N ASP A 159 -15.28 2.51 -0.21
CA ASP A 159 -16.70 2.16 -0.10
C ASP A 159 -17.06 0.91 -0.91
#